data_c3bea4c02fdd9201db6ac249a233b22c
#
_entry.id   c3bea4c02fdd9201db6ac249a233b22c
#
_cell.length_a   1.000
_cell.length_b   1.000
_cell.length_c   1.000
_cell.angle_alpha   90.00
_cell.angle_beta   90.00
_cell.angle_gamma   90.00
#
_symmetry.space_group_name_H-M   'P 1'
#
loop_
_entity.id
_entity.type
_entity.pdbx_description
1 polymer ?
#
loop_
_entity_poly.entity_id
_entity_poly.type
_entity_poly.pdbx_seq_one_letter_code
_entity_poly.pdbx_strand_id
1 'polypeptide(L)'
;MSATAWSWTGIAVLAVAVLASLPYWLPGIVVALRVRIFALINGTEGIPVPGKLVGTDDFKRVYADPAANGRSRGAALSDLFWYWLAPGPEVHQEHLEPGPRYDDVARTTRRTIARLRKDDWEELVARCAIREFDRLDSPARPGRARGSRARVVRLRDAMMPLWASVYYEVVFGEPCPPDARDLIVANANDVVSALKCTRLRHMGRRDRLTRYLRAKIAAGAVPYGLPAALTEQEQAFYLQGTYFNTAVVQMSEGMAHLLLAIAARPELQQQLRKELAAGDSQDSALLDRVIDETLRVYPLFGVAHRITSAQIALGETSIPAGSVLLFNYPEYHHAGAPDAAEFDPDRWLREHLEQVNNIPFGISANRPCPARGIAPLTMRVAAAELLRRYALSTSVGHTRSLPNRGPCLLTPLDPLDPERREPPRPAARLALLRVRDRWENVWRSLVQLVLGTYMVWDARRLRLCRNYFAAQEAER
;
A
#
# COMPACT_ATOMS: atom_id res chain seq x y z
N MET A 1 -36.08 2.36 -47.23
CA MET A 1 -35.53 1.93 -45.94
C MET A 1 -36.71 1.85 -45.01
N SER A 2 -36.99 0.67 -44.47
CA SER A 2 -38.20 0.41 -43.68
C SER A 2 -38.11 1.05 -42.29
N ALA A 3 -39.24 1.42 -41.67
CA ALA A 3 -39.32 1.96 -40.31
C ALA A 3 -38.60 1.06 -39.26
N THR A 4 -38.55 -0.24 -39.52
CA THR A 4 -37.82 -1.21 -38.73
C THR A 4 -36.29 -1.02 -38.74
N ALA A 5 -35.71 -0.58 -39.88
CA ALA A 5 -34.25 -0.31 -39.96
C ALA A 5 -33.87 0.92 -39.12
N TRP A 6 -34.69 1.94 -39.07
CA TRP A 6 -34.50 3.12 -38.23
C TRP A 6 -34.61 2.80 -36.71
N SER A 7 -35.52 1.89 -36.32
CA SER A 7 -35.64 1.46 -34.95
C SER A 7 -34.43 0.65 -34.46
N TRP A 8 -33.90 -0.26 -35.27
CA TRP A 8 -32.70 -1.02 -34.94
C TRP A 8 -31.43 -0.14 -34.84
N THR A 9 -31.31 0.84 -35.75
CA THR A 9 -30.21 1.82 -35.70
C THR A 9 -30.29 2.67 -34.44
N GLY A 10 -31.47 3.15 -34.08
CA GLY A 10 -31.68 3.91 -32.83
C GLY A 10 -31.34 3.11 -31.57
N ILE A 11 -31.78 1.84 -31.51
CA ILE A 11 -31.45 0.93 -30.42
C ILE A 11 -29.93 0.68 -30.33
N ALA A 12 -29.29 0.45 -31.47
CA ALA A 12 -27.84 0.25 -31.50
C ALA A 12 -27.07 1.48 -31.04
N VAL A 13 -27.46 2.68 -31.49
CA VAL A 13 -26.84 3.94 -31.03
C VAL A 13 -27.03 4.14 -29.52
N LEU A 14 -28.23 3.90 -28.99
CA LEU A 14 -28.50 3.98 -27.57
C LEU A 14 -27.65 2.97 -26.76
N ALA A 15 -27.58 1.73 -27.24
CA ALA A 15 -26.76 0.70 -26.59
C ALA A 15 -25.27 1.08 -26.56
N VAL A 16 -24.73 1.61 -27.66
CA VAL A 16 -23.34 2.11 -27.73
C VAL A 16 -23.15 3.28 -26.78
N ALA A 17 -24.09 4.23 -26.72
CA ALA A 17 -24.02 5.37 -25.81
C ALA A 17 -24.03 4.93 -24.32
N VAL A 18 -24.93 3.99 -23.96
CA VAL A 18 -24.98 3.41 -22.61
C VAL A 18 -23.68 2.69 -22.29
N LEU A 19 -23.19 1.83 -23.19
CA LEU A 19 -21.91 1.15 -22.99
C LEU A 19 -20.76 2.14 -22.81
N ALA A 20 -20.65 3.15 -23.67
CA ALA A 20 -19.60 4.16 -23.58
C ALA A 20 -19.68 4.99 -22.27
N SER A 21 -20.84 5.11 -21.67
CA SER A 21 -21.05 5.83 -20.40
C SER A 21 -20.70 5.02 -19.15
N LEU A 22 -20.68 3.67 -19.21
CA LEU A 22 -20.44 2.79 -18.07
C LEU A 22 -19.21 3.18 -17.21
N PRO A 23 -18.05 3.54 -17.80
CA PRO A 23 -16.89 3.89 -17.01
C PRO A 23 -17.04 5.13 -16.12
N TYR A 24 -18.06 5.95 -16.36
CA TYR A 24 -18.26 7.20 -15.62
C TYR A 24 -19.16 7.07 -14.40
N TRP A 25 -20.07 6.10 -14.39
CA TRP A 25 -21.04 5.96 -13.31
C TRP A 25 -21.06 4.59 -12.64
N LEU A 26 -20.81 3.49 -13.38
CA LEU A 26 -20.96 2.14 -12.84
C LEU A 26 -19.99 1.84 -11.67
N PRO A 27 -18.69 2.21 -11.72
CA PRO A 27 -17.80 1.99 -10.58
C PRO A 27 -18.30 2.66 -9.29
N GLY A 28 -18.86 3.86 -9.38
CA GLY A 28 -19.43 4.57 -8.23
C GLY A 28 -20.62 3.84 -7.62
N ILE A 29 -21.56 3.37 -8.45
CA ILE A 29 -22.72 2.59 -8.00
C ILE A 29 -22.28 1.29 -7.33
N VAL A 30 -21.31 0.58 -7.94
CA VAL A 30 -20.77 -0.68 -7.38
C VAL A 30 -20.11 -0.45 -6.03
N VAL A 31 -19.34 0.64 -5.86
CA VAL A 31 -18.75 1.00 -4.57
C VAL A 31 -19.84 1.24 -3.51
N ALA A 32 -20.86 2.02 -3.85
CA ALA A 32 -21.99 2.29 -2.93
C ALA A 32 -22.73 1.00 -2.53
N LEU A 33 -22.97 0.11 -3.50
CA LEU A 33 -23.59 -1.20 -3.25
C LEU A 33 -22.71 -2.08 -2.34
N ARG A 34 -21.40 -2.13 -2.60
CA ARG A 34 -20.46 -2.86 -1.74
C ARG A 34 -20.48 -2.35 -0.31
N VAL A 35 -20.44 -1.04 -0.10
CA VAL A 35 -20.51 -0.45 1.25
C VAL A 35 -21.76 -0.91 1.99
N ARG A 36 -22.91 -0.91 1.30
CA ARG A 36 -24.17 -1.41 1.88
C ARG A 36 -24.13 -2.89 2.20
N ILE A 37 -23.62 -3.73 1.30
CA ILE A 37 -23.47 -5.17 1.54
C ILE A 37 -22.52 -5.43 2.71
N PHE A 38 -21.40 -4.72 2.78
CA PHE A 38 -20.48 -4.83 3.90
C PHE A 38 -21.11 -4.42 5.24
N ALA A 39 -21.89 -3.35 5.25
CA ALA A 39 -22.62 -2.90 6.43
C ALA A 39 -23.66 -3.94 6.89
N LEU A 40 -24.40 -4.54 5.95
CA LEU A 40 -25.37 -5.60 6.24
C LEU A 40 -24.72 -6.86 6.82
N ILE A 41 -23.58 -7.28 6.30
CA ILE A 41 -22.88 -8.50 6.76
C ILE A 41 -22.15 -8.25 8.08
N ASN A 42 -21.53 -7.08 8.25
CA ASN A 42 -20.70 -6.75 9.42
C ASN A 42 -21.46 -6.08 10.54
N GLY A 43 -22.70 -5.61 10.30
CA GLY A 43 -23.45 -4.80 11.24
C GLY A 43 -22.87 -3.38 11.38
N THR A 44 -23.33 -2.67 12.42
CA THR A 44 -22.83 -1.33 12.76
C THR A 44 -21.58 -1.37 13.64
N GLU A 45 -20.70 -2.35 13.41
CA GLU A 45 -19.45 -2.42 14.15
C GLU A 45 -18.51 -1.28 13.74
N GLY A 46 -18.32 -0.36 14.62
CA GLY A 46 -17.27 0.62 14.53
C GLY A 46 -17.73 2.07 14.64
N ILE A 47 -16.97 2.80 15.41
CA ILE A 47 -17.07 4.25 15.60
C ILE A 47 -16.12 4.89 14.59
N PRO A 48 -16.62 5.64 13.57
CA PRO A 48 -15.75 6.34 12.66
C PRO A 48 -15.01 7.48 13.37
N VAL A 49 -13.72 7.62 13.06
CA VAL A 49 -12.82 8.65 13.59
C VAL A 49 -12.02 9.26 12.41
N PRO A 50 -12.25 10.51 11.99
CA PRO A 50 -13.25 11.44 12.50
C PRO A 50 -14.68 10.99 12.23
N GLY A 51 -15.62 11.45 13.04
CA GLY A 51 -17.05 11.17 12.94
C GLY A 51 -17.89 11.98 13.91
N LYS A 52 -19.12 11.54 14.13
CA LYS A 52 -20.07 12.26 15.00
C LYS A 52 -19.65 12.29 16.48
N LEU A 53 -19.02 11.21 16.96
CA LEU A 53 -18.62 11.07 18.37
C LEU A 53 -17.21 11.62 18.61
N VAL A 54 -16.28 11.42 17.67
CA VAL A 54 -14.90 11.87 17.77
C VAL A 54 -14.60 12.76 16.58
N GLY A 55 -14.44 14.06 16.82
CA GLY A 55 -14.12 15.04 15.78
C GLY A 55 -12.67 14.94 15.27
N THR A 56 -12.35 15.78 14.28
CA THR A 56 -10.99 15.90 13.74
C THR A 56 -9.98 16.35 14.80
N ASP A 57 -10.37 17.25 15.68
CA ASP A 57 -9.50 17.80 16.73
C ASP A 57 -9.12 16.76 17.79
N ASP A 58 -10.04 15.84 18.07
CA ASP A 58 -9.81 14.74 19.01
C ASP A 58 -9.10 13.53 18.39
N PHE A 59 -8.91 13.51 17.07
CA PHE A 59 -8.36 12.35 16.37
C PHE A 59 -7.03 11.90 16.97
N LYS A 60 -6.05 12.82 17.07
CA LYS A 60 -4.71 12.50 17.61
C LYS A 60 -4.79 12.04 19.05
N ARG A 61 -5.63 12.68 19.86
CA ARG A 61 -5.82 12.35 21.28
C ARG A 61 -6.36 10.92 21.46
N VAL A 62 -7.44 10.58 20.75
CA VAL A 62 -8.04 9.23 20.82
C VAL A 62 -7.11 8.18 20.21
N TYR A 63 -6.41 8.51 19.10
CA TYR A 63 -5.45 7.60 18.50
C TYR A 63 -4.27 7.28 19.43
N ALA A 64 -3.78 8.27 20.19
CA ALA A 64 -2.67 8.14 21.13
C ALA A 64 -3.06 7.49 22.46
N ASP A 65 -4.37 7.41 22.75
CA ASP A 65 -4.86 6.89 24.02
C ASP A 65 -4.40 5.43 24.25
N PRO A 66 -3.78 5.12 25.41
CA PRO A 66 -3.35 3.76 25.73
C PRO A 66 -4.49 2.73 25.66
N ALA A 67 -5.73 3.13 25.92
CA ALA A 67 -6.88 2.26 25.81
C ALA A 67 -7.26 1.91 24.36
N ALA A 68 -6.82 2.71 23.36
CA ALA A 68 -7.04 2.43 21.94
C ALA A 68 -5.94 1.54 21.34
N ASN A 69 -5.59 0.41 21.96
CA ASN A 69 -4.45 -0.42 21.61
C ASN A 69 -4.78 -1.86 21.19
N GLY A 70 -5.99 -2.34 21.41
CA GLY A 70 -6.45 -3.66 20.98
C GLY A 70 -6.56 -3.80 19.47
N ARG A 71 -6.37 -5.01 18.93
CA ARG A 71 -6.28 -5.24 17.48
C ARG A 71 -7.15 -6.36 16.94
N SER A 72 -7.33 -7.42 17.68
CA SER A 72 -7.89 -8.65 17.15
C SER A 72 -9.07 -9.17 17.97
N ARG A 73 -8.94 -9.17 19.29
CA ARG A 73 -9.89 -9.82 20.17
C ARG A 73 -11.25 -9.11 20.20
N GLY A 74 -12.31 -9.87 20.02
CA GLY A 74 -13.69 -9.39 20.20
C GLY A 74 -14.34 -8.75 18.96
N ALA A 75 -13.59 -8.42 17.90
CA ALA A 75 -14.16 -7.77 16.73
C ALA A 75 -14.37 -8.72 15.56
N ALA A 76 -15.52 -8.63 14.93
CA ALA A 76 -15.83 -9.40 13.73
C ALA A 76 -15.02 -8.93 12.51
N LEU A 77 -14.63 -7.65 12.49
CA LEU A 77 -13.74 -7.11 11.48
C LEU A 77 -12.35 -7.78 11.50
N SER A 78 -11.89 -8.23 12.66
CA SER A 78 -10.62 -8.95 12.80
C SER A 78 -10.60 -10.28 12.06
N ASP A 79 -11.72 -11.02 12.03
CA ASP A 79 -11.84 -12.25 11.23
C ASP A 79 -11.61 -11.98 9.75
N LEU A 80 -12.05 -10.83 9.25
CA LEU A 80 -11.87 -10.42 7.87
C LEU A 80 -10.41 -10.05 7.55
N PHE A 81 -9.74 -9.31 8.44
CA PHE A 81 -8.32 -9.00 8.30
C PHE A 81 -7.46 -10.26 8.35
N TRP A 82 -7.74 -11.16 9.28
CA TRP A 82 -7.04 -12.43 9.38
C TRP A 82 -7.24 -13.28 8.13
N TYR A 83 -8.47 -13.31 7.60
CA TYR A 83 -8.77 -14.01 6.36
C TYR A 83 -7.95 -13.50 5.17
N TRP A 84 -7.81 -12.18 5.03
CA TRP A 84 -7.08 -11.58 3.91
C TRP A 84 -5.57 -11.74 4.02
N LEU A 85 -5.02 -11.53 5.21
CA LEU A 85 -3.58 -11.35 5.41
C LEU A 85 -2.88 -12.66 5.75
N ALA A 86 -3.49 -13.53 6.55
CA ALA A 86 -2.79 -14.64 7.17
C ALA A 86 -2.64 -15.88 6.29
N PRO A 87 -1.48 -16.55 6.32
CA PRO A 87 -1.35 -17.95 5.99
C PRO A 87 -1.87 -18.87 7.11
N GLY A 88 -1.96 -18.37 8.31
CA GLY A 88 -2.45 -18.94 9.57
C GLY A 88 -2.69 -17.78 10.51
N PRO A 89 -2.53 -17.90 11.82
CA PRO A 89 -2.44 -16.75 12.71
C PRO A 89 -1.25 -15.91 12.29
N GLU A 90 -1.49 -14.77 11.70
CA GLU A 90 -0.41 -13.89 11.28
C GLU A 90 0.17 -13.17 12.48
N VAL A 91 1.48 -13.32 12.69
CA VAL A 91 2.16 -12.77 13.84
C VAL A 91 3.02 -11.60 13.42
N HIS A 92 2.44 -10.42 13.34
CA HIS A 92 3.18 -9.18 13.20
C HIS A 92 2.59 -8.10 14.10
N GLN A 93 3.30 -6.98 14.18
CA GLN A 93 3.01 -5.91 15.12
C GLN A 93 1.57 -5.37 15.03
N GLU A 94 0.95 -5.41 13.85
CA GLU A 94 -0.41 -4.89 13.64
C GLU A 94 -1.52 -5.85 14.10
N HIS A 95 -1.23 -7.13 14.30
CA HIS A 95 -2.24 -8.15 14.65
C HIS A 95 -2.16 -8.64 16.09
N LEU A 96 -0.99 -8.50 16.74
CA LEU A 96 -0.81 -8.91 18.11
C LEU A 96 -1.56 -8.02 19.09
N GLU A 97 -2.21 -8.63 20.07
CA GLU A 97 -2.74 -7.92 21.21
C GLU A 97 -1.63 -7.32 22.09
N PRO A 98 -1.91 -6.25 22.83
CA PRO A 98 -0.96 -5.69 23.79
C PRO A 98 -0.47 -6.75 24.77
N GLY A 99 0.81 -6.72 25.07
CA GLY A 99 1.43 -7.63 26.04
C GLY A 99 2.83 -8.09 25.63
N PRO A 100 3.46 -9.01 26.39
CA PRO A 100 4.86 -9.39 26.21
C PRO A 100 5.22 -9.87 24.81
N ARG A 101 4.30 -10.59 24.12
CA ARG A 101 4.52 -11.05 22.73
C ARG A 101 4.59 -9.87 21.75
N TYR A 102 3.67 -8.91 21.88
CA TYR A 102 3.69 -7.69 21.08
C TYR A 102 4.97 -6.90 21.33
N ASP A 103 5.35 -6.73 22.61
CA ASP A 103 6.52 -5.94 23.00
C ASP A 103 7.82 -6.55 22.45
N ASP A 104 7.93 -7.88 22.48
CA ASP A 104 9.09 -8.59 21.94
C ASP A 104 9.17 -8.47 20.41
N VAL A 105 8.06 -8.68 19.70
CA VAL A 105 7.97 -8.50 18.25
C VAL A 105 8.29 -7.06 17.86
N ALA A 106 7.71 -6.08 18.54
CA ALA A 106 7.94 -4.66 18.27
C ALA A 106 9.40 -4.24 18.53
N ARG A 107 10.00 -4.76 19.59
CA ARG A 107 11.41 -4.52 19.94
C ARG A 107 12.35 -5.15 18.91
N THR A 108 12.11 -6.40 18.55
CA THR A 108 12.93 -7.14 17.57
C THR A 108 12.84 -6.49 16.21
N THR A 109 11.64 -6.11 15.75
CA THR A 109 11.45 -5.39 14.47
C THR A 109 12.23 -4.08 14.45
N ARG A 110 12.13 -3.26 15.51
CA ARG A 110 12.87 -2.00 15.61
C ARG A 110 14.40 -2.23 15.62
N ARG A 111 14.90 -3.24 16.34
CA ARG A 111 16.33 -3.57 16.35
C ARG A 111 16.83 -3.99 14.98
N THR A 112 16.08 -4.82 14.27
CA THR A 112 16.44 -5.27 12.92
C THR A 112 16.56 -4.09 11.94
N ILE A 113 15.60 -3.14 12.01
CA ILE A 113 15.58 -1.94 11.17
C ILE A 113 16.70 -0.96 11.55
N ALA A 114 16.89 -0.71 12.85
CA ALA A 114 17.87 0.25 13.37
C ALA A 114 19.32 -0.22 13.26
N ARG A 115 19.58 -1.45 12.86
CA ARG A 115 20.93 -2.00 12.67
C ARG A 115 21.67 -1.31 11.53
N LEU A 116 20.95 -0.99 10.45
CA LEU A 116 21.51 -0.27 9.33
C LEU A 116 21.45 1.23 9.62
N ARG A 117 22.58 1.92 9.45
CA ARG A 117 22.63 3.38 9.51
C ARG A 117 22.03 3.97 8.24
N LYS A 118 21.86 5.29 8.20
CA LYS A 118 21.31 6.02 7.06
C LYS A 118 22.02 5.63 5.76
N ASP A 119 23.35 5.75 5.75
CA ASP A 119 24.18 5.48 4.57
C ASP A 119 24.08 4.02 4.11
N ASP A 120 24.03 3.07 5.05
CA ASP A 120 23.86 1.64 4.74
C ASP A 120 22.50 1.37 4.07
N TRP A 121 21.44 2.05 4.52
CA TRP A 121 20.13 1.98 3.89
C TRP A 121 20.13 2.58 2.48
N GLU A 122 20.76 3.74 2.30
CA GLU A 122 20.88 4.41 0.99
C GLU A 122 21.63 3.51 -0.01
N GLU A 123 22.77 2.97 0.38
CA GLU A 123 23.54 2.05 -0.45
C GLU A 123 22.77 0.77 -0.79
N LEU A 124 22.12 0.15 0.20
CA LEU A 124 21.33 -1.07 -0.01
C LEU A 124 20.22 -0.83 -1.02
N VAL A 125 19.44 0.25 -0.85
CA VAL A 125 18.31 0.54 -1.72
C VAL A 125 18.79 0.92 -3.12
N ALA A 126 19.85 1.74 -3.25
CA ALA A 126 20.40 2.12 -4.54
C ALA A 126 20.88 0.88 -5.32
N ARG A 127 21.66 0.00 -4.68
CA ARG A 127 22.17 -1.25 -5.28
C ARG A 127 21.01 -2.17 -5.73
N CYS A 128 19.99 -2.32 -4.91
CA CYS A 128 18.81 -3.12 -5.27
C CYS A 128 18.02 -2.46 -6.40
N ALA A 129 17.84 -1.12 -6.39
CA ALA A 129 17.14 -0.38 -7.42
C ALA A 129 17.84 -0.49 -8.78
N ILE A 130 19.15 -0.29 -8.82
CA ILE A 130 19.98 -0.46 -10.03
C ILE A 130 19.74 -1.84 -10.62
N ARG A 131 19.91 -2.90 -9.81
CA ARG A 131 19.76 -4.29 -10.24
C ARG A 131 18.35 -4.60 -10.78
N GLU A 132 17.31 -4.14 -10.12
CA GLU A 132 15.93 -4.44 -10.54
C GLU A 132 15.50 -3.59 -11.75
N PHE A 133 15.99 -2.36 -11.89
CA PHE A 133 15.73 -1.53 -13.07
C PHE A 133 16.51 -2.02 -14.30
N ASP A 134 17.72 -2.53 -14.14
CA ASP A 134 18.45 -3.21 -15.22
C ASP A 134 17.70 -4.44 -15.73
N ARG A 135 17.09 -5.22 -14.83
CA ARG A 135 16.19 -6.32 -15.21
C ARG A 135 14.94 -5.85 -15.93
N LEU A 136 14.40 -4.69 -15.53
CA LEU A 136 13.31 -4.06 -16.25
C LEU A 136 13.72 -3.74 -17.69
N ASP A 137 14.96 -3.31 -17.95
CA ASP A 137 15.46 -2.94 -19.27
C ASP A 137 15.93 -4.11 -20.11
N SER A 138 16.14 -5.26 -19.49
CA SER A 138 16.65 -6.47 -20.17
C SER A 138 15.75 -6.89 -21.34
N PRO A 139 16.32 -7.16 -22.54
CA PRO A 139 15.63 -7.63 -23.72
C PRO A 139 15.09 -9.07 -23.62
N ALA A 140 15.45 -9.79 -22.57
CA ALA A 140 15.08 -11.20 -22.38
C ALA A 140 13.57 -11.46 -22.19
N ARG A 141 12.71 -10.44 -22.21
CA ARG A 141 11.26 -10.62 -22.25
C ARG A 141 10.77 -10.74 -23.70
N PRO A 142 10.08 -11.85 -24.07
CA PRO A 142 9.57 -12.07 -25.43
C PRO A 142 8.72 -10.89 -25.90
N GLY A 143 8.94 -10.45 -27.15
CA GLY A 143 8.17 -9.38 -27.81
C GLY A 143 8.83 -8.00 -27.83
N ARG A 144 10.12 -7.86 -27.48
CA ARG A 144 10.83 -6.57 -27.53
C ARG A 144 11.80 -6.45 -28.71
N ALA A 145 11.56 -5.45 -29.56
CA ALA A 145 12.58 -4.95 -30.46
C ALA A 145 13.66 -4.18 -29.65
N ARG A 146 14.93 -4.41 -29.96
CA ARG A 146 16.06 -3.59 -29.50
C ARG A 146 15.83 -2.14 -29.93
N GLY A 147 15.62 -1.25 -28.99
CA GLY A 147 15.50 0.17 -29.25
C GLY A 147 14.66 0.87 -28.17
N SER A 148 15.11 2.00 -27.72
CA SER A 148 14.58 2.93 -26.74
C SER A 148 13.09 3.27 -26.94
N ARG A 149 12.18 2.36 -26.62
CA ARG A 149 10.74 2.63 -26.75
C ARG A 149 10.08 2.73 -25.40
N ALA A 150 9.28 3.78 -25.25
CA ALA A 150 8.40 3.98 -24.10
C ALA A 150 7.52 2.75 -23.87
N ARG A 151 7.36 2.33 -22.59
CA ARG A 151 6.59 1.16 -22.18
C ARG A 151 5.58 1.49 -21.10
N VAL A 152 4.42 0.86 -21.16
CA VAL A 152 3.42 0.93 -20.09
C VAL A 152 3.76 -0.10 -19.02
N VAL A 153 3.89 0.36 -17.79
CA VAL A 153 4.07 -0.47 -16.60
C VAL A 153 2.94 -0.21 -15.61
N ARG A 154 2.75 -1.13 -14.68
CA ARG A 154 1.96 -0.91 -13.46
C ARG A 154 2.96 -0.65 -12.35
N LEU A 155 3.02 0.59 -11.86
CA LEU A 155 4.08 1.06 -10.95
C LEU A 155 4.23 0.17 -9.72
N ARG A 156 3.11 -0.20 -9.07
CA ARG A 156 3.17 -1.10 -7.92
C ARG A 156 3.85 -2.43 -8.24
N ASP A 157 3.46 -3.06 -9.35
CA ASP A 157 3.99 -4.37 -9.73
C ASP A 157 5.47 -4.27 -10.16
N ALA A 158 5.88 -3.11 -10.70
CA ALA A 158 7.27 -2.85 -11.06
C ALA A 158 8.17 -2.64 -9.83
N MET A 159 7.59 -2.10 -8.73
CA MET A 159 8.34 -1.85 -7.49
C MET A 159 8.41 -3.06 -6.55
N MET A 160 7.51 -4.04 -6.66
CA MET A 160 7.51 -5.20 -5.76
C MET A 160 8.83 -6.00 -5.77
N PRO A 161 9.47 -6.29 -6.92
CA PRO A 161 10.76 -6.99 -6.92
C PRO A 161 11.87 -6.23 -6.19
N LEU A 162 11.89 -4.90 -6.31
CA LEU A 162 12.83 -4.05 -5.59
C LEU A 162 12.68 -4.23 -4.08
N TRP A 163 11.47 -4.05 -3.55
CA TRP A 163 11.24 -4.14 -2.11
C TRP A 163 11.35 -5.56 -1.57
N ALA A 164 11.03 -6.57 -2.39
CA ALA A 164 11.31 -7.97 -2.04
C ALA A 164 12.82 -8.21 -1.86
N SER A 165 13.65 -7.66 -2.75
CA SER A 165 15.10 -7.77 -2.66
C SER A 165 15.66 -7.00 -1.47
N VAL A 166 15.21 -5.76 -1.23
CA VAL A 166 15.65 -4.93 -0.09
C VAL A 166 15.34 -5.62 1.24
N TYR A 167 14.09 -6.04 1.46
CA TYR A 167 13.72 -6.65 2.74
C TYR A 167 14.26 -8.07 2.92
N TYR A 168 14.56 -8.78 1.84
CA TYR A 168 15.30 -10.03 1.93
C TYR A 168 16.72 -9.77 2.48
N GLU A 169 17.45 -8.81 1.91
CA GLU A 169 18.79 -8.45 2.38
C GLU A 169 18.77 -7.91 3.82
N VAL A 170 17.74 -7.17 4.21
CA VAL A 170 17.55 -6.72 5.61
C VAL A 170 17.39 -7.90 6.57
N VAL A 171 16.64 -8.93 6.19
CA VAL A 171 16.34 -10.08 7.06
C VAL A 171 17.50 -11.06 7.11
N PHE A 172 18.11 -11.37 5.97
CA PHE A 172 19.09 -12.46 5.87
C PHE A 172 20.55 -11.97 5.79
N GLY A 173 20.78 -10.68 5.54
CA GLY A 173 22.14 -10.12 5.41
C GLY A 173 22.89 -10.57 4.15
N GLU A 174 22.19 -11.17 3.19
CA GLU A 174 22.75 -11.69 1.93
C GLU A 174 21.94 -11.21 0.72
N PRO A 175 22.53 -11.13 -0.49
CA PRO A 175 21.80 -10.74 -1.69
C PRO A 175 20.62 -11.67 -1.97
N CYS A 176 19.47 -11.08 -2.37
CA CYS A 176 18.24 -11.83 -2.63
C CYS A 176 18.36 -12.72 -3.88
N PRO A 177 18.28 -14.06 -3.75
CA PRO A 177 18.21 -14.96 -4.89
C PRO A 177 16.96 -14.73 -5.75
N PRO A 178 17.01 -14.90 -7.07
CA PRO A 178 15.87 -14.68 -7.96
C PRO A 178 14.62 -15.49 -7.61
N ASP A 179 14.77 -16.74 -7.22
CA ASP A 179 13.69 -17.63 -6.80
C ASP A 179 13.05 -17.21 -5.46
N ALA A 180 13.86 -16.78 -4.49
CA ALA A 180 13.35 -16.23 -3.23
C ALA A 180 12.57 -14.93 -3.48
N ARG A 181 13.11 -14.02 -4.28
CA ARG A 181 12.42 -12.80 -4.70
C ARG A 181 11.06 -13.12 -5.33
N ASP A 182 11.03 -14.07 -6.26
CA ASP A 182 9.80 -14.43 -6.97
C ASP A 182 8.76 -15.09 -6.05
N LEU A 183 9.19 -15.86 -5.04
CA LEU A 183 8.31 -16.35 -3.98
C LEU A 183 7.70 -15.21 -3.15
N ILE A 184 8.52 -14.26 -2.74
CA ILE A 184 8.08 -13.08 -1.97
C ILE A 184 7.09 -12.25 -2.78
N VAL A 185 7.41 -11.95 -4.05
CA VAL A 185 6.53 -11.19 -4.96
C VAL A 185 5.20 -11.93 -5.19
N ALA A 186 5.24 -13.25 -5.39
CA ALA A 186 4.03 -14.05 -5.58
C ALA A 186 3.13 -14.02 -4.35
N ASN A 187 3.71 -14.11 -3.15
CA ASN A 187 3.00 -14.01 -1.88
C ASN A 187 2.42 -12.60 -1.66
N ALA A 188 3.23 -11.54 -1.83
CA ALA A 188 2.78 -10.16 -1.67
C ALA A 188 1.65 -9.80 -2.65
N ASN A 189 1.74 -10.25 -3.90
CA ASN A 189 0.68 -10.08 -4.90
C ASN A 189 -0.60 -10.82 -4.52
N ASP A 190 -0.50 -12.00 -3.91
CA ASP A 190 -1.68 -12.73 -3.42
C ASP A 190 -2.36 -11.97 -2.29
N VAL A 191 -1.58 -11.52 -1.28
CA VAL A 191 -2.08 -10.77 -0.14
C VAL A 191 -2.79 -9.50 -0.58
N VAL A 192 -2.14 -8.65 -1.39
CA VAL A 192 -2.75 -7.39 -1.83
C VAL A 192 -3.95 -7.59 -2.76
N SER A 193 -3.96 -8.66 -3.56
CA SER A 193 -5.09 -8.97 -4.43
C SER A 193 -6.30 -9.46 -3.63
N ALA A 194 -6.09 -10.23 -2.58
CA ALA A 194 -7.14 -10.66 -1.65
C ALA A 194 -7.67 -9.46 -0.84
N LEU A 195 -6.78 -8.64 -0.26
CA LEU A 195 -7.15 -7.43 0.49
C LEU A 195 -7.98 -6.44 -0.35
N LYS A 196 -7.63 -6.29 -1.62
CA LYS A 196 -8.38 -5.44 -2.58
C LYS A 196 -9.57 -6.17 -3.22
N CYS A 197 -9.88 -7.39 -2.83
CA CYS A 197 -10.95 -8.23 -3.37
C CYS A 197 -10.92 -8.39 -4.91
N THR A 198 -9.73 -8.40 -5.50
CA THR A 198 -9.56 -8.55 -6.95
C THR A 198 -9.26 -9.99 -7.37
N ARG A 199 -8.88 -10.84 -6.42
CA ARG A 199 -8.70 -12.29 -6.57
C ARG A 199 -8.99 -12.99 -5.24
N LEU A 200 -9.39 -14.25 -5.29
CA LEU A 200 -9.43 -15.10 -4.10
C LEU A 200 -8.01 -15.34 -3.60
N ARG A 201 -7.87 -15.53 -2.27
CA ARG A 201 -6.58 -15.88 -1.68
C ARG A 201 -6.09 -17.24 -2.19
N HIS A 202 -4.80 -17.35 -2.40
CA HIS A 202 -4.15 -18.55 -2.89
C HIS A 202 -3.18 -19.09 -1.83
N MET A 203 -3.70 -19.88 -0.89
CA MET A 203 -2.94 -20.37 0.27
C MET A 203 -1.65 -21.09 -0.14
N GLY A 204 -1.66 -21.91 -1.20
CA GLY A 204 -0.47 -22.60 -1.67
C GLY A 204 0.71 -21.69 -2.09
N ARG A 205 0.47 -20.41 -2.42
CA ARG A 205 1.56 -19.41 -2.62
C ARG A 205 2.12 -18.96 -1.29
N ARG A 206 1.24 -18.70 -0.32
CA ARG A 206 1.63 -18.29 1.04
C ARG A 206 2.39 -19.40 1.74
N ASP A 207 1.90 -20.63 1.67
CA ASP A 207 2.52 -21.82 2.27
C ASP A 207 3.92 -22.12 1.69
N ARG A 208 4.14 -21.86 0.39
CA ARG A 208 5.49 -22.01 -0.20
C ARG A 208 6.48 -21.06 0.43
N LEU A 209 6.11 -19.79 0.62
CA LEU A 209 6.99 -18.83 1.29
C LEU A 209 7.18 -19.19 2.76
N THR A 210 6.12 -19.59 3.48
CA THR A 210 6.23 -20.05 4.88
C THR A 210 7.22 -21.22 5.00
N ARG A 211 7.13 -22.22 4.13
CA ARG A 211 8.08 -23.36 4.14
C ARG A 211 9.51 -22.95 3.85
N TYR A 212 9.71 -22.04 2.89
CA TYR A 212 11.03 -21.47 2.59
C TYR A 212 11.62 -20.77 3.82
N LEU A 213 10.83 -19.93 4.50
CA LEU A 213 11.26 -19.19 5.68
C LEU A 213 11.58 -20.13 6.84
N ARG A 214 10.75 -21.16 7.08
CA ARG A 214 11.05 -22.18 8.10
C ARG A 214 12.36 -22.91 7.82
N ALA A 215 12.62 -23.29 6.58
CA ALA A 215 13.89 -23.93 6.21
C ALA A 215 15.08 -22.99 6.45
N LYS A 216 14.95 -21.68 6.16
CA LYS A 216 16.00 -20.70 6.44
C LYS A 216 16.22 -20.49 7.94
N ILE A 217 15.17 -20.47 8.76
CA ILE A 217 15.26 -20.37 10.23
C ILE A 217 15.94 -21.61 10.78
N ALA A 218 15.53 -22.80 10.41
CA ALA A 218 16.12 -24.06 10.86
C ALA A 218 17.60 -24.21 10.47
N ALA A 219 18.01 -23.60 9.34
CA ALA A 219 19.40 -23.54 8.90
C ALA A 219 20.24 -22.44 9.59
N GLY A 220 19.67 -21.69 10.55
CA GLY A 220 20.36 -20.59 11.22
C GLY A 220 20.68 -19.39 10.31
N ALA A 221 19.97 -19.25 9.18
CA ALA A 221 20.26 -18.22 8.17
C ALA A 221 19.72 -16.83 8.51
N VAL A 222 19.08 -16.64 9.68
CA VAL A 222 18.63 -15.33 10.18
C VAL A 222 19.64 -14.81 11.20
N PRO A 223 20.56 -13.91 10.81
CA PRO A 223 21.71 -13.58 11.66
C PRO A 223 21.39 -12.62 12.82
N TYR A 224 20.19 -12.04 12.86
CA TYR A 224 19.90 -10.89 13.74
C TYR A 224 18.93 -11.16 14.87
N GLY A 225 18.66 -12.40 15.13
CA GLY A 225 17.73 -12.82 16.17
C GLY A 225 16.26 -12.65 15.76
N LEU A 226 15.46 -13.56 16.24
CA LEU A 226 14.01 -13.59 16.05
C LEU A 226 13.31 -13.33 17.40
N PRO A 227 12.03 -12.92 17.42
CA PRO A 227 11.30 -12.75 18.66
C PRO A 227 11.29 -14.04 19.48
N ALA A 228 11.84 -13.99 20.69
CA ALA A 228 11.98 -15.16 21.55
C ALA A 228 10.64 -15.65 22.13
N ALA A 229 9.64 -14.77 22.21
CA ALA A 229 8.30 -15.09 22.66
C ALA A 229 7.45 -15.85 21.60
N LEU A 230 8.04 -16.15 20.43
CA LEU A 230 7.37 -16.85 19.32
C LEU A 230 7.95 -18.25 19.13
N THR A 231 7.10 -19.22 18.83
CA THR A 231 7.52 -20.53 18.35
C THR A 231 8.18 -20.43 16.96
N GLU A 232 8.96 -21.44 16.55
CA GLU A 232 9.62 -21.46 15.22
C GLU A 232 8.63 -21.23 14.06
N GLN A 233 7.44 -21.82 14.13
CA GLN A 233 6.41 -21.58 13.12
C GLN A 233 5.92 -20.13 13.13
N GLU A 234 5.70 -19.56 14.30
CA GLU A 234 5.27 -18.16 14.44
C GLU A 234 6.38 -17.19 14.03
N GLN A 235 7.66 -17.54 14.23
CA GLN A 235 8.79 -16.76 13.73
C GLN A 235 8.78 -16.69 12.18
N ALA A 236 8.44 -17.79 11.50
CA ALA A 236 8.27 -17.76 10.04
C ALA A 236 7.08 -16.88 9.62
N PHE A 237 5.95 -16.95 10.34
CA PHE A 237 4.83 -16.04 10.11
C PHE A 237 5.16 -14.59 10.39
N TYR A 238 5.96 -14.31 11.42
CA TYR A 238 6.46 -12.97 11.73
C TYR A 238 7.30 -12.40 10.59
N LEU A 239 8.27 -13.14 10.07
CA LEU A 239 9.06 -12.70 8.92
C LEU A 239 8.18 -12.47 7.69
N GLN A 240 7.28 -13.39 7.41
CA GLN A 240 6.35 -13.29 6.29
C GLN A 240 5.40 -12.11 6.43
N GLY A 241 4.78 -11.93 7.61
CA GLY A 241 3.81 -10.87 7.85
C GLY A 241 4.45 -9.48 7.88
N THR A 242 5.55 -9.31 8.60
CA THR A 242 6.18 -8.01 8.82
C THR A 242 6.94 -7.54 7.58
N TYR A 243 7.87 -8.35 7.07
CA TYR A 243 8.78 -7.93 6.00
C TYR A 243 8.23 -8.26 4.62
N PHE A 244 7.73 -9.49 4.37
CA PHE A 244 7.41 -9.97 3.03
C PHE A 244 5.93 -9.77 2.61
N ASN A 245 5.04 -9.48 3.56
CA ASN A 245 3.70 -8.99 3.26
C ASN A 245 3.63 -7.48 3.41
N THR A 246 3.68 -7.00 4.67
CA THR A 246 3.38 -5.61 4.98
C THR A 246 4.40 -4.66 4.36
N ALA A 247 5.70 -4.85 4.62
CA ALA A 247 6.69 -3.90 4.14
C ALA A 247 6.78 -3.90 2.60
N VAL A 248 6.85 -5.06 1.94
CA VAL A 248 6.91 -5.14 0.46
C VAL A 248 5.68 -4.51 -0.18
N VAL A 249 4.47 -4.81 0.32
CA VAL A 249 3.22 -4.26 -0.23
C VAL A 249 3.14 -2.75 -0.01
N GLN A 250 3.39 -2.29 1.22
CA GLN A 250 3.25 -0.87 1.57
C GLN A 250 4.28 0.01 0.83
N MET A 251 5.54 -0.42 0.78
CA MET A 251 6.56 0.32 0.05
C MET A 251 6.30 0.34 -1.45
N SER A 252 5.78 -0.75 -2.03
CA SER A 252 5.41 -0.79 -3.44
C SER A 252 4.22 0.11 -3.76
N GLU A 253 3.21 0.19 -2.89
CA GLU A 253 2.07 1.11 -3.04
C GLU A 253 2.54 2.56 -2.82
N GLY A 254 3.36 2.85 -1.80
CA GLY A 254 3.91 4.18 -1.55
C GLY A 254 4.70 4.71 -2.74
N MET A 255 5.58 3.88 -3.30
CA MET A 255 6.31 4.23 -4.52
C MET A 255 5.38 4.42 -5.71
N ALA A 256 4.34 3.61 -5.86
CA ALA A 256 3.39 3.77 -6.96
C ALA A 256 2.60 5.08 -6.82
N HIS A 257 2.22 5.50 -5.61
CA HIS A 257 1.60 6.81 -5.37
C HIS A 257 2.56 7.95 -5.69
N LEU A 258 3.80 7.90 -5.18
CA LEU A 258 4.82 8.90 -5.42
C LEU A 258 5.10 9.09 -6.92
N LEU A 259 5.42 8.01 -7.62
CA LEU A 259 5.76 8.05 -9.04
C LEU A 259 4.57 8.45 -9.91
N LEU A 260 3.35 8.09 -9.53
CA LEU A 260 2.14 8.52 -10.25
C LEU A 260 1.84 10.01 -10.03
N ALA A 261 2.06 10.53 -8.83
CA ALA A 261 1.95 11.96 -8.52
C ALA A 261 2.93 12.79 -9.34
N ILE A 262 4.19 12.33 -9.45
CA ILE A 262 5.22 12.95 -10.29
C ILE A 262 4.85 12.84 -11.79
N ALA A 263 4.44 11.66 -12.27
CA ALA A 263 4.07 11.44 -13.67
C ALA A 263 2.89 12.29 -14.14
N ALA A 264 1.98 12.64 -13.23
CA ALA A 264 0.85 13.52 -13.50
C ALA A 264 1.23 15.02 -13.61
N ARG A 265 2.44 15.41 -13.14
CA ARG A 265 2.90 16.80 -13.02
C ARG A 265 4.24 17.00 -13.76
N PRO A 266 4.23 17.32 -15.06
CA PRO A 266 5.45 17.44 -15.86
C PRO A 266 6.46 18.45 -15.33
N GLU A 267 5.97 19.61 -14.91
CA GLU A 267 6.79 20.72 -14.42
C GLU A 267 7.53 20.28 -13.14
N LEU A 268 6.82 19.63 -12.22
CA LEU A 268 7.42 19.06 -11.00
C LEU A 268 8.48 18.00 -11.34
N GLN A 269 8.18 17.12 -12.29
CA GLN A 269 9.14 16.09 -12.72
C GLN A 269 10.42 16.73 -13.30
N GLN A 270 10.28 17.79 -14.10
CA GLN A 270 11.41 18.50 -14.68
C GLN A 270 12.26 19.18 -13.59
N GLN A 271 11.61 19.82 -12.60
CA GLN A 271 12.31 20.43 -11.47
C GLN A 271 13.10 19.39 -10.66
N LEU A 272 12.46 18.26 -10.32
CA LEU A 272 13.12 17.16 -9.62
C LEU A 272 14.33 16.62 -10.38
N ARG A 273 14.21 16.40 -11.69
CA ARG A 273 15.32 15.91 -12.51
C ARG A 273 16.46 16.93 -12.60
N LYS A 274 16.15 18.21 -12.69
CA LYS A 274 17.16 19.29 -12.68
C LYS A 274 17.91 19.33 -11.35
N GLU A 275 17.21 19.20 -10.22
CA GLU A 275 17.82 19.16 -8.90
C GLU A 275 18.70 17.91 -8.73
N LEU A 276 18.21 16.72 -9.14
CA LEU A 276 18.96 15.47 -9.08
C LEU A 276 20.16 15.42 -10.02
N ALA A 277 20.20 16.22 -11.08
CA ALA A 277 21.35 16.34 -11.98
C ALA A 277 22.40 17.32 -11.48
N ALA A 278 22.00 18.33 -10.70
CA ALA A 278 22.89 19.38 -10.16
C ALA A 278 23.65 18.95 -8.90
N GLY A 279 23.17 17.89 -8.19
CA GLY A 279 23.77 17.39 -6.95
C GLY A 279 24.51 16.08 -7.13
N ASP A 280 25.65 15.94 -6.44
CA ASP A 280 26.38 14.65 -6.34
C ASP A 280 25.67 13.64 -5.43
N SER A 281 24.67 14.09 -4.67
CA SER A 281 23.99 13.28 -3.66
C SER A 281 22.58 12.88 -4.11
N GLN A 282 22.05 11.86 -3.49
CA GLN A 282 20.64 11.46 -3.61
C GLN A 282 19.73 12.40 -2.81
N ASP A 283 20.29 13.40 -2.15
CA ASP A 283 19.58 14.40 -1.35
C ASP A 283 18.91 15.44 -2.26
N SER A 284 17.60 15.49 -2.23
CA SER A 284 16.76 16.47 -2.91
C SER A 284 15.68 16.93 -1.95
N ALA A 285 15.80 18.19 -1.52
CA ALA A 285 14.83 18.79 -0.61
C ALA A 285 13.42 18.86 -1.24
N LEU A 286 13.33 19.05 -2.54
CA LEU A 286 12.07 19.02 -3.26
C LEU A 286 11.47 17.62 -3.27
N LEU A 287 12.29 16.57 -3.52
CA LEU A 287 11.80 15.19 -3.53
C LEU A 287 11.31 14.76 -2.14
N ASP A 288 11.99 15.18 -1.06
CA ASP A 288 11.52 14.92 0.30
C ASP A 288 10.13 15.54 0.55
N ARG A 289 9.92 16.80 0.17
CA ARG A 289 8.60 17.46 0.27
C ARG A 289 7.53 16.75 -0.58
N VAL A 290 7.90 16.29 -1.77
CA VAL A 290 6.99 15.51 -2.64
C VAL A 290 6.62 14.17 -2.02
N ILE A 291 7.54 13.52 -1.31
CA ILE A 291 7.29 12.27 -0.57
C ILE A 291 6.32 12.53 0.58
N ASP A 292 6.60 13.54 1.41
CA ASP A 292 5.75 13.90 2.56
C ASP A 292 4.33 14.24 2.12
N GLU A 293 4.19 15.04 1.05
CA GLU A 293 2.89 15.41 0.50
C GLU A 293 2.18 14.21 -0.13
N THR A 294 2.92 13.29 -0.76
CA THR A 294 2.35 12.05 -1.28
C THR A 294 1.77 11.18 -0.17
N LEU A 295 2.51 11.01 0.92
CA LEU A 295 2.07 10.20 2.06
C LEU A 295 0.90 10.84 2.80
N ARG A 296 0.79 12.17 2.79
CA ARG A 296 -0.32 12.92 3.35
C ARG A 296 -1.58 12.80 2.49
N VAL A 297 -1.49 13.13 1.20
CA VAL A 297 -2.66 13.15 0.30
C VAL A 297 -3.14 11.76 -0.07
N TYR A 298 -2.21 10.80 -0.18
CA TYR A 298 -2.49 9.41 -0.56
C TYR A 298 -2.01 8.42 0.51
N PRO A 299 -2.52 8.49 1.74
CA PRO A 299 -2.07 7.61 2.82
C PRO A 299 -2.29 6.14 2.46
N LEU A 300 -1.29 5.31 2.78
CA LEU A 300 -1.28 3.89 2.42
C LEU A 300 -2.42 3.11 3.09
N PHE A 301 -2.73 3.48 4.33
CA PHE A 301 -3.91 2.96 5.03
C PHE A 301 -5.10 3.88 4.79
N GLY A 302 -6.24 3.32 4.35
CA GLY A 302 -7.50 4.05 4.29
C GLY A 302 -8.13 4.18 5.66
N VAL A 303 -8.27 3.03 6.30
CA VAL A 303 -8.85 2.93 7.63
C VAL A 303 -8.02 1.95 8.43
N ALA A 304 -7.58 2.34 9.63
CA ALA A 304 -7.03 1.44 10.63
C ALA A 304 -8.07 1.22 11.72
N HIS A 305 -8.32 -0.03 12.10
CA HIS A 305 -9.18 -0.32 13.24
C HIS A 305 -8.38 -0.50 14.51
N ARG A 306 -8.97 -0.10 15.62
CA ARG A 306 -8.49 -0.35 16.99
C ARG A 306 -9.64 -0.80 17.86
N ILE A 307 -9.35 -1.55 18.92
CA ILE A 307 -10.34 -1.99 19.90
C ILE A 307 -9.97 -1.38 21.23
N THR A 308 -10.93 -0.75 21.91
CA THR A 308 -10.68 -0.12 23.21
C THR A 308 -10.59 -1.18 24.31
N SER A 309 -9.48 -1.19 25.07
CA SER A 309 -9.29 -2.07 26.23
C SER A 309 -9.95 -1.52 27.51
N ALA A 310 -10.20 -0.20 27.55
CA ALA A 310 -10.86 0.51 28.64
C ALA A 310 -11.72 1.64 28.06
N GLN A 311 -12.53 2.29 28.93
CA GLN A 311 -13.29 3.47 28.55
C GLN A 311 -12.35 4.65 28.26
N ILE A 312 -12.63 5.41 27.18
CA ILE A 312 -11.92 6.65 26.83
C ILE A 312 -12.87 7.82 27.06
N ALA A 313 -12.50 8.76 27.94
CA ALA A 313 -13.28 9.96 28.21
C ALA A 313 -13.15 11.00 27.07
N LEU A 314 -14.26 11.62 26.69
CA LEU A 314 -14.38 12.64 25.63
C LEU A 314 -15.24 13.81 26.12
N GLY A 315 -14.68 14.66 27.00
CA GLY A 315 -15.45 15.73 27.63
C GLY A 315 -16.65 15.16 28.41
N GLU A 316 -17.88 15.53 28.02
CA GLU A 316 -19.09 15.03 28.62
C GLU A 316 -19.54 13.64 28.16
N THR A 317 -18.87 13.10 27.12
CA THR A 317 -19.18 11.78 26.56
C THR A 317 -18.02 10.81 26.77
N SER A 318 -18.19 9.54 26.42
CA SER A 318 -17.13 8.54 26.51
C SER A 318 -17.29 7.46 25.47
N ILE A 319 -16.17 6.83 25.11
CA ILE A 319 -16.14 5.63 24.29
C ILE A 319 -16.03 4.44 25.23
N PRO A 320 -17.00 3.51 25.23
CA PRO A 320 -16.93 2.31 26.08
C PRO A 320 -15.75 1.40 25.78
N ALA A 321 -15.32 0.59 26.76
CA ALA A 321 -14.42 -0.53 26.53
C ALA A 321 -15.02 -1.53 25.53
N GLY A 322 -14.18 -2.16 24.72
CA GLY A 322 -14.60 -3.11 23.66
C GLY A 322 -15.13 -2.45 22.38
N SER A 323 -15.15 -1.11 22.30
CA SER A 323 -15.55 -0.39 21.09
C SER A 323 -14.54 -0.56 19.98
N VAL A 324 -15.00 -0.75 18.75
CA VAL A 324 -14.15 -0.76 17.54
C VAL A 324 -14.05 0.66 17.00
N LEU A 325 -12.86 1.22 16.99
CA LEU A 325 -12.55 2.53 16.42
C LEU A 325 -12.06 2.36 14.97
N LEU A 326 -12.60 3.13 14.04
CA LEU A 326 -12.24 3.12 12.64
C LEU A 326 -11.56 4.44 12.27
N PHE A 327 -10.23 4.50 12.39
CA PHE A 327 -9.45 5.69 12.07
C PHE A 327 -9.32 5.87 10.56
N ASN A 328 -10.02 6.88 10.02
CA ASN A 328 -10.01 7.22 8.60
C ASN A 328 -8.91 8.25 8.31
N TYR A 329 -7.75 7.77 7.87
CA TYR A 329 -6.59 8.63 7.58
C TYR A 329 -6.83 9.65 6.48
N PRO A 330 -7.43 9.30 5.30
CA PRO A 330 -7.72 10.31 4.27
C PRO A 330 -8.59 11.45 4.78
N GLU A 331 -9.64 11.14 5.50
CA GLU A 331 -10.56 12.15 6.03
C GLU A 331 -9.85 13.06 7.02
N TYR A 332 -9.02 12.50 7.90
CA TYR A 332 -8.22 13.26 8.84
C TYR A 332 -7.17 14.13 8.13
N HIS A 333 -6.39 13.56 7.18
CA HIS A 333 -5.34 14.30 6.48
C HIS A 333 -5.88 15.40 5.56
N HIS A 334 -7.10 15.25 5.04
CA HIS A 334 -7.73 16.22 4.15
C HIS A 334 -8.61 17.24 4.90
N ALA A 335 -8.61 17.21 6.25
CA ALA A 335 -9.30 18.18 7.08
C ALA A 335 -8.35 19.28 7.58
N GLY A 336 -8.91 20.35 8.11
CA GLY A 336 -8.20 21.42 8.82
C GLY A 336 -7.91 22.68 7.98
N ALA A 337 -7.81 22.55 6.66
CA ALA A 337 -7.62 23.71 5.77
C ALA A 337 -8.41 23.54 4.47
N PRO A 338 -8.85 24.63 3.80
CA PRO A 338 -9.59 24.54 2.54
C PRO A 338 -8.83 23.84 1.42
N ASP A 339 -7.50 23.97 1.38
CA ASP A 339 -6.59 23.37 0.41
C ASP A 339 -5.99 22.03 0.88
N ALA A 340 -6.47 21.48 2.00
CA ALA A 340 -5.90 20.27 2.60
C ALA A 340 -5.99 19.02 1.69
N ALA A 341 -6.95 18.95 0.77
CA ALA A 341 -7.07 17.88 -0.19
C ALA A 341 -6.20 18.06 -1.45
N GLU A 342 -5.60 19.23 -1.64
CA GLU A 342 -4.75 19.56 -2.77
C GLU A 342 -3.34 18.99 -2.57
N PHE A 343 -2.73 18.57 -3.68
CA PHE A 343 -1.34 18.11 -3.69
C PHE A 343 -0.41 19.28 -3.92
N ASP A 344 0.20 19.76 -2.85
CA ASP A 344 1.07 20.94 -2.81
C ASP A 344 2.34 20.65 -1.98
N PRO A 345 3.46 20.27 -2.62
CA PRO A 345 4.72 20.03 -1.90
C PRO A 345 5.30 21.28 -1.21
N ASP A 346 4.94 22.46 -1.65
CA ASP A 346 5.44 23.71 -1.03
C ASP A 346 4.70 24.04 0.27
N ARG A 347 3.64 23.30 0.60
CA ARG A 347 3.02 23.30 1.93
C ARG A 347 4.04 23.11 3.04
N TRP A 348 5.05 22.27 2.82
CA TRP A 348 6.10 21.93 3.79
C TRP A 348 7.14 23.03 4.00
N LEU A 349 7.08 24.13 3.25
CA LEU A 349 7.88 25.34 3.43
C LEU A 349 7.14 26.44 4.23
N ARG A 350 5.84 26.26 4.48
CA ARG A 350 5.02 27.24 5.18
C ARG A 350 5.26 27.17 6.69
N GLU A 351 5.02 28.29 7.35
CA GLU A 351 4.95 28.34 8.81
C GLU A 351 3.73 27.53 9.30
N HIS A 352 3.76 27.09 10.56
CA HIS A 352 2.65 26.36 11.21
C HIS A 352 2.39 24.94 10.68
N LEU A 353 3.44 24.17 10.43
CA LEU A 353 3.33 22.76 10.04
C LEU A 353 2.61 21.89 11.08
N GLU A 354 2.58 22.32 12.36
CA GLU A 354 1.81 21.67 13.43
C GLU A 354 0.29 21.65 13.17
N GLN A 355 -0.21 22.59 12.34
CA GLN A 355 -1.62 22.66 11.93
C GLN A 355 -1.94 21.69 10.78
N VAL A 356 -0.93 21.13 10.12
CA VAL A 356 -1.14 20.15 9.06
C VAL A 356 -1.50 18.80 9.66
N ASN A 357 -2.67 18.31 9.33
CA ASN A 357 -3.10 16.98 9.73
C ASN A 357 -2.33 15.92 8.94
N ASN A 358 -1.29 15.35 9.56
CA ASN A 358 -0.42 14.37 8.93
C ASN A 358 0.13 13.36 9.94
N ILE A 359 -0.27 12.09 9.81
CA ILE A 359 0.23 10.98 10.63
C ILE A 359 0.42 9.70 9.79
N PRO A 360 1.15 9.73 8.67
CA PRO A 360 1.24 8.61 7.74
C PRO A 360 1.82 7.33 8.37
N PHE A 361 2.57 7.48 9.47
CA PHE A 361 3.20 6.40 10.23
C PHE A 361 2.57 6.19 11.62
N GLY A 362 1.37 6.72 11.85
CA GLY A 362 0.72 6.72 13.16
C GLY A 362 1.40 7.66 14.16
N ILE A 363 1.03 7.53 15.44
CA ILE A 363 1.51 8.36 16.54
C ILE A 363 2.48 7.55 17.42
N SER A 364 3.58 8.17 17.83
CA SER A 364 4.67 7.50 18.57
C SER A 364 4.22 6.87 19.89
N ALA A 365 3.22 7.44 20.52
CA ALA A 365 2.69 6.99 21.81
C ALA A 365 1.94 5.65 21.73
N ASN A 366 1.39 5.29 20.55
CA ASN A 366 0.55 4.11 20.41
C ASN A 366 0.79 3.40 19.09
N ARG A 367 1.52 2.28 19.13
CA ARG A 367 1.82 1.39 17.99
C ARG A 367 2.40 2.14 16.78
N PRO A 368 3.53 2.84 16.92
CA PRO A 368 4.15 3.55 15.80
C PRO A 368 4.65 2.58 14.73
N CYS A 369 4.60 3.01 13.48
CA CYS A 369 5.22 2.27 12.38
C CYS A 369 6.74 2.16 12.62
N PRO A 370 7.33 0.96 12.61
CA PRO A 370 8.76 0.78 12.80
C PRO A 370 9.59 1.38 11.65
N ALA A 371 9.01 1.56 10.48
CA ALA A 371 9.66 2.13 9.29
C ALA A 371 9.59 3.67 9.21
N ARG A 372 9.02 4.37 10.20
CA ARG A 372 8.80 5.82 10.19
C ARG A 372 10.04 6.63 9.78
N GLY A 373 11.22 6.27 10.31
CA GLY A 373 12.47 6.99 10.04
C GLY A 373 13.14 6.61 8.72
N ILE A 374 12.81 5.45 8.14
CA ILE A 374 13.52 4.92 6.97
C ILE A 374 12.67 4.88 5.71
N ALA A 375 11.35 4.84 5.80
CA ALA A 375 10.49 4.72 4.63
C ALA A 375 10.63 5.94 3.68
N PRO A 376 10.56 7.20 4.14
CA PRO A 376 10.80 8.35 3.27
C PRO A 376 12.19 8.34 2.64
N LEU A 377 13.22 8.05 3.42
CA LEU A 377 14.61 7.93 2.95
C LEU A 377 14.75 6.92 1.81
N THR A 378 14.25 5.72 2.02
CA THR A 378 14.36 4.63 1.05
C THR A 378 13.50 4.88 -0.20
N MET A 379 12.34 5.54 -0.05
CA MET A 379 11.53 6.01 -1.17
C MET A 379 12.27 7.06 -2.00
N ARG A 380 12.96 8.00 -1.36
CA ARG A 380 13.77 9.02 -2.03
C ARG A 380 14.83 8.39 -2.92
N VAL A 381 15.64 7.47 -2.35
CA VAL A 381 16.70 6.78 -3.09
C VAL A 381 16.15 6.03 -4.31
N ALA A 382 15.10 5.24 -4.11
CA ALA A 382 14.50 4.47 -5.20
C ALA A 382 13.87 5.35 -6.28
N ALA A 383 13.25 6.47 -5.89
CA ALA A 383 12.66 7.43 -6.83
C ALA A 383 13.73 8.18 -7.62
N ALA A 384 14.81 8.61 -6.97
CA ALA A 384 15.95 9.27 -7.62
C ALA A 384 16.57 8.37 -8.70
N GLU A 385 16.84 7.09 -8.37
CA GLU A 385 17.36 6.12 -9.33
C GLU A 385 16.44 5.91 -10.53
N LEU A 386 15.12 5.90 -10.31
CA LEU A 386 14.16 5.73 -11.40
C LEU A 386 14.06 6.99 -12.26
N LEU A 387 14.03 8.20 -11.65
CA LEU A 387 13.92 9.48 -12.35
C LEU A 387 15.15 9.81 -13.19
N ARG A 388 16.33 9.33 -12.79
CA ARG A 388 17.56 9.43 -13.61
C ARG A 388 17.49 8.59 -14.89
N ARG A 389 16.71 7.51 -14.89
CA ARG A 389 16.62 6.55 -16.00
C ARG A 389 15.45 6.76 -16.93
N TYR A 390 14.35 7.32 -16.40
CA TYR A 390 13.08 7.39 -17.13
C TYR A 390 12.38 8.73 -16.97
N ALA A 391 11.78 9.18 -18.07
CA ALA A 391 10.69 10.14 -18.04
C ALA A 391 9.38 9.39 -17.81
N LEU A 392 8.56 9.88 -16.87
CA LEU A 392 7.30 9.30 -16.47
C LEU A 392 6.15 10.07 -17.12
N SER A 393 5.15 9.37 -17.62
CA SER A 393 3.93 10.00 -18.12
C SER A 393 2.71 9.15 -17.80
N THR A 394 1.65 9.80 -17.36
CA THR A 394 0.36 9.14 -17.12
C THR A 394 -0.79 10.03 -17.56
N SER A 395 -1.93 9.44 -17.82
CA SER A 395 -3.21 10.12 -18.08
C SER A 395 -4.33 9.56 -17.20
N VAL A 396 -3.97 8.67 -16.26
CA VAL A 396 -4.96 8.09 -15.33
C VAL A 396 -5.20 9.03 -14.15
N GLY A 397 -6.42 8.99 -13.62
CA GLY A 397 -6.74 9.70 -12.39
C GLY A 397 -6.00 9.09 -11.21
N HIS A 398 -5.38 9.92 -10.39
CA HIS A 398 -4.74 9.48 -9.17
C HIS A 398 -5.78 9.42 -8.04
N THR A 399 -5.94 8.24 -7.48
CA THR A 399 -6.78 8.00 -6.31
C THR A 399 -5.98 7.29 -5.23
N ARG A 400 -6.38 7.45 -3.98
CA ARG A 400 -5.72 6.78 -2.86
C ARG A 400 -5.54 5.27 -3.05
N SER A 401 -6.51 4.60 -3.63
CA SER A 401 -6.49 3.13 -3.68
C SER A 401 -5.70 2.52 -4.84
N LEU A 402 -5.32 3.27 -5.86
CA LEU A 402 -4.70 2.78 -7.10
C LEU A 402 -5.30 1.44 -7.59
N PRO A 403 -6.57 1.40 -7.97
CA PRO A 403 -7.27 0.16 -8.29
C PRO A 403 -6.57 -0.64 -9.38
N ASN A 404 -5.99 0.03 -10.38
CA ASN A 404 -5.28 -0.57 -11.50
C ASN A 404 -3.75 -0.58 -11.33
N ARG A 405 -3.26 -0.48 -10.10
CA ARG A 405 -1.84 -0.61 -9.74
C ARG A 405 -0.94 0.50 -10.29
N GLY A 406 -1.51 1.69 -10.62
CA GLY A 406 -0.77 2.86 -11.10
C GLY A 406 -0.17 2.66 -12.50
N PRO A 407 -0.99 2.56 -13.57
CA PRO A 407 -0.45 2.45 -14.92
C PRO A 407 0.25 3.75 -15.33
N CYS A 408 1.49 3.60 -15.79
CA CYS A 408 2.37 4.70 -16.17
C CYS A 408 3.20 4.31 -17.40
N LEU A 409 3.50 5.30 -18.23
CA LEU A 409 4.41 5.15 -19.36
C LEU A 409 5.81 5.54 -18.90
N LEU A 410 6.75 4.61 -18.97
CA LEU A 410 8.18 4.84 -18.76
C LEU A 410 8.85 5.04 -20.10
N THR A 411 9.47 6.19 -20.31
CA THR A 411 10.29 6.49 -21.49
C THR A 411 11.75 6.56 -21.06
N PRO A 412 12.61 5.65 -21.52
CA PRO A 412 14.04 5.70 -21.21
C PRO A 412 14.65 7.04 -21.62
N LEU A 413 15.51 7.57 -20.77
CA LEU A 413 16.32 8.76 -21.06
C LEU A 413 17.64 8.31 -21.71
N ASP A 414 18.24 9.19 -22.49
CA ASP A 414 19.54 8.97 -23.05
C ASP A 414 20.60 9.31 -21.98
N PRO A 415 21.41 8.36 -21.53
CA PRO A 415 22.44 8.63 -20.55
C PRO A 415 23.52 9.61 -21.03
N LEU A 416 23.68 9.75 -22.36
CA LEU A 416 24.69 10.61 -22.99
C LEU A 416 24.23 12.04 -23.20
N ASP A 417 22.94 12.32 -22.98
CA ASP A 417 22.34 13.66 -23.13
C ASP A 417 21.39 13.95 -21.97
N PRO A 418 21.91 14.21 -20.76
CA PRO A 418 21.08 14.49 -19.59
C PRO A 418 20.31 15.82 -19.70
N GLU A 419 20.73 16.74 -20.57
CA GLU A 419 20.06 18.04 -20.82
C GLU A 419 18.99 17.95 -21.90
N ARG A 420 18.88 16.82 -22.58
CA ARG A 420 17.90 16.64 -23.65
C ARG A 420 16.48 16.91 -23.12
N ARG A 421 15.76 17.73 -23.87
CA ARG A 421 14.33 17.98 -23.62
C ARG A 421 13.61 16.67 -23.42
N GLU A 422 12.72 16.62 -22.42
CA GLU A 422 11.87 15.44 -22.21
C GLU A 422 11.29 14.95 -23.54
N PRO A 423 11.35 13.63 -23.79
CA PRO A 423 10.78 13.09 -25.01
C PRO A 423 9.31 13.48 -25.09
N PRO A 424 8.81 13.87 -26.29
CA PRO A 424 7.45 14.36 -26.45
C PRO A 424 6.47 13.31 -25.90
N ARG A 425 5.52 13.75 -25.10
CA ARG A 425 4.49 12.90 -24.52
C ARG A 425 3.63 12.31 -25.64
N PRO A 426 3.57 11.00 -25.80
CA PRO A 426 2.81 10.38 -26.89
C PRO A 426 1.30 10.46 -26.60
N ALA A 427 0.67 11.55 -27.04
CA ALA A 427 -0.74 11.86 -26.75
C ALA A 427 -1.70 10.69 -27.06
N ALA A 428 -1.51 10.01 -28.19
CA ALA A 428 -2.33 8.85 -28.57
C ALA A 428 -2.19 7.69 -27.58
N ARG A 429 -0.96 7.39 -27.10
CA ARG A 429 -0.72 6.34 -26.09
C ARG A 429 -1.32 6.70 -24.74
N LEU A 430 -1.24 7.95 -24.34
CA LEU A 430 -1.84 8.44 -23.11
C LEU A 430 -3.38 8.41 -23.17
N ALA A 431 -3.98 8.75 -24.32
CA ALA A 431 -5.41 8.62 -24.52
C ALA A 431 -5.86 7.15 -24.43
N LEU A 432 -5.13 6.22 -25.07
CA LEU A 432 -5.39 4.79 -24.99
C LEU A 432 -5.24 4.27 -23.55
N LEU A 433 -4.20 4.73 -22.82
CA LEU A 433 -3.99 4.37 -21.41
C LEU A 433 -5.17 4.79 -20.55
N ARG A 434 -5.71 6.00 -20.75
CA ARG A 434 -6.88 6.52 -20.04
C ARG A 434 -8.13 5.69 -20.31
N VAL A 435 -8.40 5.37 -21.57
CA VAL A 435 -9.56 4.55 -21.96
C VAL A 435 -9.45 3.16 -21.33
N ARG A 436 -8.28 2.53 -21.46
CA ARG A 436 -8.02 1.21 -20.89
C ARG A 436 -8.19 1.21 -19.35
N ASP A 437 -7.66 2.22 -18.67
CA ASP A 437 -7.76 2.34 -17.21
C ASP A 437 -9.21 2.47 -16.75
N ARG A 438 -10.02 3.27 -17.45
CA ARG A 438 -11.45 3.43 -17.14
C ARG A 438 -12.23 2.12 -17.29
N TRP A 439 -11.98 1.38 -18.36
CA TRP A 439 -12.63 0.07 -18.58
C TRP A 439 -12.13 -1.00 -17.61
N GLU A 440 -10.84 -0.97 -17.27
CA GLU A 440 -10.29 -1.83 -16.23
C GLU A 440 -10.93 -1.53 -14.86
N ASN A 441 -11.28 -0.27 -14.57
CA ASN A 441 -12.03 0.10 -13.37
C ASN A 441 -13.45 -0.48 -13.37
N VAL A 442 -14.17 -0.44 -14.48
CA VAL A 442 -15.49 -1.09 -14.62
C VAL A 442 -15.38 -2.57 -14.28
N TRP A 443 -14.49 -3.28 -14.98
CA TRP A 443 -14.29 -4.71 -14.75
C TRP A 443 -13.92 -5.04 -13.29
N ARG A 444 -12.97 -4.30 -12.74
CA ARG A 444 -12.52 -4.51 -11.35
C ARG A 444 -13.62 -4.23 -10.34
N SER A 445 -14.45 -3.23 -10.56
CA SER A 445 -15.59 -2.95 -9.68
C SER A 445 -16.53 -4.14 -9.60
N LEU A 446 -16.87 -4.73 -10.74
CA LEU A 446 -17.73 -5.93 -10.79
C LEU A 446 -17.08 -7.13 -10.10
N VAL A 447 -15.79 -7.39 -10.39
CA VAL A 447 -15.03 -8.45 -9.74
C VAL A 447 -14.99 -8.24 -8.22
N GLN A 448 -14.74 -7.02 -7.76
CA GLN A 448 -14.71 -6.70 -6.33
C GLN A 448 -16.07 -6.83 -5.66
N LEU A 449 -17.16 -6.57 -6.36
CA LEU A 449 -18.52 -6.79 -5.83
C LEU A 449 -18.74 -8.28 -5.53
N VAL A 450 -18.45 -9.14 -6.52
CA VAL A 450 -18.66 -10.59 -6.39
C VAL A 450 -17.69 -11.22 -5.39
N LEU A 451 -16.38 -11.05 -5.62
CA LEU A 451 -15.36 -11.68 -4.78
C LEU A 451 -15.31 -11.08 -3.38
N GLY A 452 -15.54 -9.77 -3.25
CA GLY A 452 -15.58 -9.11 -1.94
C GLY A 452 -16.72 -9.63 -1.09
N THR A 453 -17.92 -9.75 -1.64
CA THR A 453 -19.08 -10.31 -0.95
C THR A 453 -18.82 -11.75 -0.52
N TYR A 454 -18.28 -12.58 -1.43
CA TYR A 454 -17.92 -13.97 -1.11
C TYR A 454 -16.88 -14.04 0.02
N MET A 455 -15.80 -13.27 -0.07
CA MET A 455 -14.72 -13.32 0.92
C MET A 455 -15.16 -12.83 2.30
N VAL A 456 -16.02 -11.81 2.37
CA VAL A 456 -16.59 -11.39 3.66
C VAL A 456 -17.47 -12.48 4.26
N TRP A 457 -18.33 -13.11 3.46
CA TRP A 457 -19.13 -14.23 3.90
C TRP A 457 -18.26 -15.40 4.38
N ASP A 458 -17.23 -15.79 3.61
CA ASP A 458 -16.35 -16.91 3.96
C ASP A 458 -15.50 -16.62 5.21
N ALA A 459 -15.01 -15.39 5.37
CA ALA A 459 -14.32 -14.97 6.59
C ALA A 459 -15.21 -15.07 7.84
N ARG A 460 -16.49 -14.68 7.71
CA ARG A 460 -17.49 -14.81 8.77
C ARG A 460 -17.81 -16.27 9.09
N ARG A 461 -17.83 -17.13 8.09
CA ARG A 461 -18.03 -18.57 8.26
C ARG A 461 -16.85 -19.25 8.97
N LEU A 462 -15.62 -18.89 8.57
CA LEU A 462 -14.38 -19.51 9.08
C LEU A 462 -13.99 -19.00 10.48
N ARG A 463 -14.30 -17.77 10.83
CA ARG A 463 -14.02 -17.14 12.14
C ARG A 463 -12.59 -17.34 12.63
N LEU A 464 -11.60 -17.16 11.75
CA LEU A 464 -10.21 -17.52 12.01
C LEU A 464 -9.63 -16.89 13.29
N CYS A 465 -9.87 -15.62 13.48
CA CYS A 465 -9.39 -14.88 14.65
C CYS A 465 -10.09 -15.33 15.94
N ARG A 466 -11.43 -15.46 15.90
CA ARG A 466 -12.23 -15.89 17.07
C ARG A 466 -11.88 -17.30 17.51
N ASN A 467 -11.75 -18.24 16.56
CA ASN A 467 -11.41 -19.62 16.86
C ASN A 467 -10.00 -19.74 17.47
N TYR A 468 -9.05 -18.92 17.00
CA TYR A 468 -7.71 -18.89 17.56
C TYR A 468 -7.72 -18.45 19.05
N PHE A 469 -8.42 -17.36 19.38
CA PHE A 469 -8.49 -16.91 20.77
C PHE A 469 -9.30 -17.84 21.67
N ALA A 470 -10.37 -18.45 21.15
CA ALA A 470 -11.14 -19.45 21.89
C ALA A 470 -10.32 -20.70 22.22
N ALA A 471 -9.46 -21.16 21.30
CA ALA A 471 -8.54 -22.25 21.57
C ALA A 471 -7.53 -21.91 22.66
N GLN A 472 -6.95 -20.70 22.61
CA GLN A 472 -6.02 -20.23 23.64
C GLN A 472 -6.66 -20.09 25.04
N GLU A 473 -7.94 -19.72 25.10
CA GLU A 473 -8.68 -19.63 26.38
C GLU A 473 -9.02 -21.00 26.95
N ALA A 474 -9.24 -22.01 26.09
CA ALA A 474 -9.49 -23.37 26.52
C ALA A 474 -8.22 -24.12 27.02
N GLU A 475 -7.02 -23.66 26.62
CA GLU A 475 -5.73 -24.21 27.05
C GLU A 475 -5.23 -23.61 28.38
N ARG A 476 -5.87 -22.55 28.88
CA ARG A 476 -5.58 -21.89 30.18
C ARG A 476 -6.43 -22.44 31.30
#